data_63f2650a0fb469e534233bdd9bc828a3
#
_entry.id   63f2650a0fb469e534233bdd9bc828a3
#
_cell.length_a   1.000
_cell.length_b   1.000
_cell.length_c   1.000
_cell.angle_alpha   90.00
_cell.angle_beta   90.00
_cell.angle_gamma   90.00
#
_symmetry.space_group_name_H-M   'P 1'
#
loop_
_entity.id
_entity.type
_entity.pdbx_description
1 polymer ?
#
loop_
_entity_poly.entity_id
_entity_poly.type
_entity_poly.pdbx_seq_one_letter_code
_entity_poly.pdbx_strand_id
1 'polypeptide(L)'
;MKTATLLESPDMFALFDGCPTCKRQSAVYLMTCRVYAQQMGRRLRIVSSGSPTARAIRIIAKDQGVIVRYPMILLDGLIYFEPQDISLDDYLVDDDEPEEEEDPDA
;
A
#
# COMPACT_ATOMS: atom_id res chain seq x y z
N MET A 1 4.38 -15.57 7.27
CA MET A 1 4.40 -15.34 5.81
C MET A 1 5.81 -15.08 5.35
N LYS A 2 6.20 -15.68 4.25
CA LYS A 2 7.56 -15.52 3.74
C LYS A 2 7.70 -14.22 2.99
N THR A 3 8.88 -13.64 3.02
CA THR A 3 9.12 -12.36 2.34
C THR A 3 8.90 -12.48 0.82
N ALA A 4 9.28 -13.61 0.23
CA ALA A 4 9.07 -13.79 -1.21
C ALA A 4 7.60 -13.71 -1.59
N THR A 5 6.71 -14.26 -0.76
CA THR A 5 5.29 -14.21 -1.01
C THR A 5 4.78 -12.76 -0.98
N LEU A 6 5.29 -11.95 -0.05
CA LEU A 6 4.92 -10.56 0.03
C LEU A 6 5.41 -9.77 -1.18
N LEU A 7 6.62 -10.05 -1.62
CA LEU A 7 7.19 -9.34 -2.76
C LEU A 7 6.42 -9.60 -4.05
N GLU A 8 5.80 -10.78 -4.14
CA GLU A 8 5.05 -11.14 -5.33
C GLU A 8 3.57 -10.82 -5.22
N SER A 9 3.11 -10.41 -4.07
CA SER A 9 1.70 -10.16 -3.86
C SER A 9 1.27 -8.87 -4.55
N PRO A 10 0.09 -8.84 -5.18
CA PRO A 10 -0.42 -7.62 -5.78
C PRO A 10 -1.07 -6.71 -4.74
N ASP A 11 -1.21 -7.17 -3.50
CA ASP A 11 -1.90 -6.37 -2.48
C ASP A 11 -1.04 -5.20 -2.01
N MET A 12 -1.71 -4.16 -1.53
CA MET A 12 -1.05 -3.03 -0.89
C MET A 12 -1.12 -3.27 0.61
N PHE A 13 0.03 -3.30 1.28
CA PHE A 13 0.08 -3.55 2.72
C PHE A 13 0.36 -2.24 3.45
N ALA A 14 -0.50 -1.91 4.41
CA ALA A 14 -0.29 -0.72 5.25
C ALA A 14 0.02 -1.20 6.66
N LEU A 15 1.21 -0.89 7.14
CA LEU A 15 1.71 -1.36 8.43
C LEU A 15 1.60 -0.24 9.45
N PHE A 16 0.86 -0.49 10.52
CA PHE A 16 0.63 0.48 11.59
C PHE A 16 1.18 -0.04 12.91
N ASP A 17 1.59 0.89 13.77
CA ASP A 17 2.01 0.55 15.11
C ASP A 17 0.82 0.83 16.03
N GLY A 18 0.05 -0.19 16.31
CA GLY A 18 -1.14 -0.08 17.15
C GLY A 18 -2.40 0.03 16.32
N CYS A 19 -3.41 0.68 16.88
CA CYS A 19 -4.73 0.77 16.25
C CYS A 19 -4.74 1.86 15.18
N PRO A 20 -5.02 1.52 13.93
CA PRO A 20 -4.99 2.52 12.86
C PRO A 20 -6.14 3.51 12.92
N THR A 21 -7.23 3.18 13.62
CA THR A 21 -8.37 4.08 13.69
C THR A 21 -8.50 4.80 15.02
N CYS A 22 -7.61 4.50 15.96
CA CYS A 22 -7.70 5.11 17.30
C CYS A 22 -7.12 6.51 17.36
N LYS A 23 -6.24 6.87 16.45
CA LYS A 23 -5.65 8.18 16.36
C LYS A 23 -6.10 8.85 15.09
N ARG A 24 -6.38 10.13 15.16
CA ARG A 24 -6.89 10.87 14.02
C ARG A 24 -5.94 10.82 12.81
N GLN A 25 -4.65 10.99 13.08
CA GLN A 25 -3.67 10.99 12.00
C GLN A 25 -3.59 9.64 11.31
N SER A 26 -3.67 8.56 12.08
CA SER A 26 -3.64 7.21 11.52
C SER A 26 -4.89 6.92 10.72
N ALA A 27 -6.05 7.44 11.16
CA ALA A 27 -7.29 7.25 10.44
C ALA A 27 -7.26 7.96 9.09
N VAL A 28 -6.71 9.17 9.03
CA VAL A 28 -6.56 9.90 7.78
C VAL A 28 -5.61 9.18 6.84
N TYR A 29 -4.51 8.69 7.37
CA TYR A 29 -3.53 7.92 6.60
C TYR A 29 -4.19 6.68 5.99
N LEU A 30 -4.96 5.96 6.80
CA LEU A 30 -5.66 4.77 6.34
C LEU A 30 -6.68 5.09 5.25
N MET A 31 -7.43 6.18 5.42
CA MET A 31 -8.37 6.59 4.44
C MET A 31 -7.70 6.90 3.10
N THR A 32 -6.56 7.60 3.14
CA THR A 32 -5.78 7.90 1.94
C THR A 32 -5.28 6.61 1.29
N CYS A 33 -4.83 5.65 2.08
CA CYS A 33 -4.39 4.36 1.55
C CYS A 33 -5.55 3.64 0.85
N ARG A 34 -6.75 3.71 1.40
CA ARG A 34 -7.92 3.09 0.78
C ARG A 34 -8.23 3.69 -0.58
N VAL A 35 -8.16 5.02 -0.67
CA VAL A 35 -8.40 5.71 -1.94
C VAL A 35 -7.35 5.29 -2.97
N TYR A 36 -6.08 5.29 -2.58
CA TYR A 36 -5.00 4.91 -3.50
C TYR A 36 -5.13 3.45 -3.94
N ALA A 37 -5.41 2.54 -3.01
CA ALA A 37 -5.58 1.14 -3.33
C ALA A 37 -6.74 0.94 -4.31
N GLN A 38 -7.84 1.63 -4.10
CA GLN A 38 -8.99 1.55 -4.95
C GLN A 38 -8.67 2.07 -6.36
N GLN A 39 -7.96 3.17 -6.46
CA GLN A 39 -7.58 3.74 -7.74
C GLN A 39 -6.64 2.84 -8.52
N MET A 40 -5.81 2.10 -7.81
CA MET A 40 -4.87 1.18 -8.44
C MET A 40 -5.47 -0.20 -8.69
N GLY A 41 -6.70 -0.44 -8.25
CA GLY A 41 -7.31 -1.76 -8.37
C GLY A 41 -6.65 -2.81 -7.49
N ARG A 42 -6.09 -2.39 -6.34
CA ARG A 42 -5.39 -3.28 -5.44
C ARG A 42 -6.17 -3.47 -4.15
N ARG A 43 -6.03 -4.65 -3.55
CA ARG A 43 -6.64 -4.92 -2.26
C ARG A 43 -5.74 -4.35 -1.17
N LEU A 44 -6.32 -3.57 -0.26
CA LEU A 44 -5.58 -3.03 0.87
C LEU A 44 -5.62 -4.02 2.02
N ARG A 45 -4.44 -4.35 2.55
CA ARG A 45 -4.30 -5.22 3.70
C ARG A 45 -3.72 -4.39 4.84
N ILE A 46 -4.44 -4.31 5.96
CA ILE A 46 -3.99 -3.56 7.13
C ILE A 46 -3.23 -4.53 8.03
N VAL A 47 -2.01 -4.16 8.40
CA VAL A 47 -1.11 -5.05 9.14
C VAL A 47 -0.71 -4.39 10.44
N SER A 48 -0.85 -5.10 11.56
CA SER A 48 -0.40 -4.58 12.84
C SER A 48 1.08 -4.93 13.04
N SER A 49 1.78 -4.08 13.78
CA SER A 49 3.23 -4.21 13.94
C SER A 49 3.67 -5.49 14.64
N GLY A 50 2.78 -6.13 15.38
CA GLY A 50 3.14 -7.36 16.08
C GLY A 50 2.88 -8.63 15.29
N SER A 51 2.39 -8.54 14.06
CA SER A 51 2.04 -9.72 13.29
C SER A 51 3.24 -10.32 12.56
N PRO A 52 3.16 -11.60 12.16
CA PRO A 52 4.22 -12.20 11.35
C PRO A 52 4.39 -11.49 10.01
N THR A 53 3.32 -10.99 9.41
CA THR A 53 3.39 -10.23 8.17
C THR A 53 4.19 -8.95 8.37
N ALA A 54 4.00 -8.28 9.51
CA ALA A 54 4.77 -7.07 9.82
C ALA A 54 6.25 -7.36 9.94
N ARG A 55 6.59 -8.51 10.53
CA ARG A 55 8.00 -8.91 10.65
C ARG A 55 8.61 -9.07 9.27
N ALA A 56 7.89 -9.73 8.36
CA ALA A 56 8.38 -9.93 6.99
C ALA A 56 8.54 -8.58 6.27
N ILE A 57 7.62 -7.65 6.46
CA ILE A 57 7.72 -6.32 5.87
C ILE A 57 8.94 -5.58 6.40
N ARG A 58 9.25 -5.71 7.70
CA ARG A 58 10.43 -5.06 8.28
C ARG A 58 11.72 -5.63 7.70
N ILE A 59 11.74 -6.92 7.39
CA ILE A 59 12.90 -7.55 6.77
C ILE A 59 13.08 -6.97 5.36
N ILE A 60 12.00 -6.83 4.61
CA ILE A 60 12.05 -6.24 3.27
C ILE A 60 12.57 -4.81 3.35
N ALA A 61 12.10 -4.02 4.31
CA ALA A 61 12.56 -2.64 4.48
C ALA A 61 14.04 -2.60 4.78
N LYS A 62 14.51 -3.49 5.66
CA LYS A 62 15.92 -3.55 6.01
C LYS A 62 16.77 -3.91 4.78
N ASP A 63 16.30 -4.85 3.99
CA ASP A 63 17.03 -5.26 2.79
C ASP A 63 17.12 -4.13 1.77
N GLN A 64 16.20 -3.20 1.79
CA GLN A 64 16.22 -2.05 0.90
C GLN A 64 16.97 -0.86 1.50
N GLY A 65 17.55 -1.02 2.69
CA GLY A 65 18.27 0.05 3.34
C GLY A 65 17.37 1.11 3.94
N VAL A 66 16.11 0.76 4.20
CA VAL A 66 15.13 1.70 4.72
C VAL A 66 15.02 1.55 6.23
N ILE A 67 15.04 2.67 6.94
CA ILE A 67 14.88 2.68 8.39
C ILE A 67 13.39 2.54 8.69
N VAL A 68 13.04 1.51 9.48
CA VAL A 68 11.64 1.25 9.79
C VAL A 68 11.05 2.36 10.63
N ARG A 69 9.89 2.85 10.22
CA ARG A 69 9.10 3.77 11.03
C ARG A 69 7.64 3.59 10.62
N TYR A 70 6.73 3.96 11.50
CA TYR A 70 5.31 3.72 11.30
C TYR A 70 4.57 5.05 11.11
N PRO A 71 3.53 5.04 10.28
CA PRO A 71 3.08 3.94 9.43
C PRO A 71 3.93 3.84 8.17
N MET A 72 3.88 2.69 7.52
CA MET A 72 4.57 2.54 6.24
C MET A 72 3.79 1.58 5.34
N ILE A 73 4.10 1.60 4.05
CA ILE A 73 3.37 0.87 3.02
C ILE A 73 4.33 -0.01 2.25
N LEU A 74 3.90 -1.24 1.98
CA LEU A 74 4.60 -2.13 1.05
C LEU A 74 3.69 -2.32 -0.17
N LEU A 75 4.20 -1.97 -1.35
CA LEU A 75 3.46 -2.13 -2.58
C LEU A 75 4.43 -2.57 -3.68
N ASP A 76 4.13 -3.68 -4.32
CA ASP A 76 4.95 -4.25 -5.39
C ASP A 76 6.43 -4.39 -4.99
N GLY A 77 6.66 -4.75 -3.74
CA GLY A 77 8.00 -4.99 -3.23
C GLY A 77 8.76 -3.73 -2.83
N LEU A 78 8.12 -2.56 -2.90
CA LEU A 78 8.76 -1.29 -2.54
C LEU A 78 8.12 -0.71 -1.28
N ILE A 79 8.94 -0.05 -0.47
CA ILE A 79 8.49 0.56 0.77
C ILE A 79 8.23 2.05 0.56
N TYR A 80 7.06 2.51 1.01
CA TYR A 80 6.69 3.92 0.98
C TYR A 80 6.26 4.34 2.39
N PHE A 81 6.52 5.57 2.76
CA PHE A 81 6.09 6.07 4.07
C PHE A 81 4.82 6.91 3.97
N GLU A 82 4.59 7.52 2.82
CA GLU A 82 3.39 8.33 2.61
C GLU A 82 2.67 7.79 1.39
N PRO A 83 1.33 7.66 1.42
CA PRO A 83 0.62 7.23 0.21
C PRO A 83 0.90 8.15 -0.97
N GLN A 84 1.12 9.43 -0.71
CA GLN A 84 1.38 10.41 -1.76
C GLN A 84 2.68 10.15 -2.50
N ASP A 85 3.59 9.35 -1.93
CA ASP A 85 4.85 9.02 -2.58
C ASP A 85 4.66 8.00 -3.70
N ILE A 86 3.50 7.34 -3.74
CA ILE A 86 3.19 6.37 -4.78
C ILE A 86 2.78 7.12 -6.03
N SER A 87 3.41 6.81 -7.15
CA SER A 87 3.07 7.45 -8.41
C SER A 87 1.85 6.76 -9.00
N LEU A 88 0.69 7.37 -8.88
CA LEU A 88 -0.52 6.79 -9.41
C LEU A 88 -0.48 6.71 -10.94
N ASP A 89 0.28 7.57 -11.57
CA ASP A 89 0.37 7.55 -13.02
C ASP A 89 0.89 6.20 -13.53
N ASP A 90 1.76 5.55 -12.76
CA ASP A 90 2.31 4.28 -13.17
C ASP A 90 1.26 3.16 -13.11
N TYR A 91 0.18 3.36 -12.38
CA TYR A 91 -0.85 2.35 -12.20
C TYR A 91 -2.14 2.68 -12.94
N LEU A 92 -2.38 3.96 -13.24
CA LEU A 92 -3.62 4.34 -13.88
C LEU A 92 -3.58 4.31 -15.39
N VAL A 93 -2.42 4.21 -15.94
CA VAL A 93 -2.28 4.20 -17.39
C VAL A 93 -3.14 3.17 -18.04
N ASP A 94 -3.16 1.98 -17.50
CA ASP A 94 -3.92 0.92 -18.08
C ASP A 94 -5.40 1.14 -17.89
N ASP A 95 -5.79 1.83 -16.86
CA ASP A 95 -7.18 2.05 -16.60
C ASP A 95 -7.74 3.11 -17.49
N ASP A 96 -6.94 3.96 -17.99
CA ASP A 96 -7.39 5.00 -18.84
C ASP A 96 -7.93 4.51 -20.08
N GLU A 97 -7.52 3.40 -20.51
CA GLU A 97 -7.98 2.91 -21.71
C GLU A 97 -9.33 2.63 -21.72
N PRO A 98 -9.81 2.15 -20.87
CA PRO A 98 -11.15 1.77 -20.94
C PRO A 98 -12.03 2.91 -20.86
N GLU A 99 -11.68 3.80 -20.60
CA GLU A 99 -12.44 4.73 -20.34
C GLU A 99 -13.09 5.16 -21.22
N GLU A 100 -12.65 4.90 -21.45
CA GLU A 100 -13.08 5.19 -21.95
C GLU A 100 -13.96 4.95 -22.35
N GLU A 101 -14.07 4.76 -22.26
CA GLU A 101 -14.78 4.56 -22.43
C GLU A 101 -15.75 4.78 -22.52
N GLU A 102 -15.94 5.16 -22.48
CA GLU A 102 -16.80 5.44 -22.48
C GLU A 102 -17.41 5.87 -23.08
N ASP A 103 -17.32 5.96 -23.58
CA ASP A 103 -17.84 6.37 -24.08
C ASP A 103 -18.51 6.50 -24.62
N PRO A 104 -18.60 6.50 -24.73
CA PRO A 104 -19.20 6.72 -25.20
C PRO A 104 -19.94 6.92 -25.78
N ASP A 105 -20.06 6.71 -25.99
CA ASP A 105 -20.74 6.86 -26.57
C ASP A 105 -21.29 6.94 -26.71
N ALA A 106 -20.99 6.87 -26.33
CA ALA A 106 -21.41 6.95 -26.44
C ALA A 106 -21.81 7.20 -26.65
#